data_71f79afd8fa2a62db0b365f0d243b289
#
_entry.id   71f79afd8fa2a62db0b365f0d243b289
#
_cell.length_a   1.000
_cell.length_b   1.000
_cell.length_c   1.000
_cell.angle_alpha   90.00
_cell.angle_beta   90.00
_cell.angle_gamma   90.00
#
_symmetry.space_group_name_H-M   'P 1'
#
loop_
_entity.id
_entity.type
_entity.pdbx_description
1 polymer ?
#
loop_
_entity_poly.entity_id
_entity_poly.type
_entity_poly.pdbx_seq_one_letter_code
_entity_poly.pdbx_strand_id
1 'polypeptide(L)'
;MIPHPPETSQLRGHVIVVGLHGIGLRVVEQLLGIGQQVVVIDDGADDRSVRQIALWEVGHVVGNAARVEVLEMAGLATARAVICTERNELHTLEVALLARELNEGVRVIVRSSNAPVGEAIAGVTGVGTVLSAEELSAPAFTEAVLQQRIHDFRLSGELFRIIEVEAKQAGSLRESYGDLAPIVAASADGVVTVFPSRDENVAAGDRVALLATPEQFRKAGLISSGDAAKSQIPVGARYGKQAPPKSSTGSLRSLWQSVFYGADRALKTTIILFLSLIVVATIVIDIWYVNRSSDDAQMDVIDALYTTVQTLVTVGYGDFPFGDQPTALRIFDILLMLVGAALVAILFAQLTDLLVSRRIAATFGSQRAGTMRNHYIVVGLGGVGIRVVEQLRAAGKRVAVIDKEPSPRNVSRARALSVPVVVADATDSDALAAANLSAAAGVAVLTSSDLANIETGLAIRGELGDRRDSVTTVLRLFDRHLSATVQKAFGFREVRSTAALAAPWFVAASLGLKVTTSLTLSGRTLMIGRLTVSSRGKLAGIPLHELGVGIRVVAIKRAGASELEHPPRRDTVLTAGDRAYVIGPHGAVLDALVRNIASTDEPDDSDD
;
A
#
# COMPACT_ATOMS: atom_id res chain seq x y z
N MET A 1 -40.19 -6.76 13.03
CA MET A 1 -39.56 -7.08 14.31
C MET A 1 -38.10 -7.32 13.93
N ILE A 2 -37.19 -6.38 14.25
CA ILE A 2 -35.76 -6.55 14.00
C ILE A 2 -35.28 -7.51 15.10
N PRO A 3 -34.69 -8.68 14.78
CA PRO A 3 -34.17 -9.56 15.80
C PRO A 3 -33.14 -8.79 16.65
N HIS A 4 -33.24 -8.91 17.96
CA HIS A 4 -32.21 -8.38 18.85
C HIS A 4 -30.90 -9.09 18.54
N PRO A 5 -29.80 -8.35 18.31
CA PRO A 5 -28.48 -8.98 18.20
C PRO A 5 -28.21 -9.82 19.45
N PRO A 6 -27.51 -10.95 19.34
CA PRO A 6 -27.16 -11.75 20.49
C PRO A 6 -26.46 -10.87 21.53
N GLU A 7 -26.78 -11.05 22.82
CA GLU A 7 -26.09 -10.34 23.89
C GLU A 7 -24.60 -10.62 23.77
N THR A 8 -23.84 -9.62 23.39
CA THR A 8 -22.40 -9.71 23.09
C THR A 8 -21.59 -10.23 24.28
N SER A 9 -22.13 -10.10 25.50
CA SER A 9 -21.56 -10.61 26.76
C SER A 9 -21.48 -12.14 26.87
N GLN A 10 -22.26 -12.87 26.05
CA GLN A 10 -22.27 -14.36 26.07
C GLN A 10 -21.35 -14.97 25.02
N LEU A 11 -20.79 -14.18 24.10
CA LEU A 11 -19.92 -14.68 23.05
C LEU A 11 -18.53 -15.06 23.60
N ARG A 12 -17.99 -16.18 23.14
CA ARG A 12 -16.63 -16.64 23.46
C ARG A 12 -15.86 -16.99 22.21
N GLY A 13 -14.59 -16.60 22.16
CA GLY A 13 -13.73 -16.89 21.02
C GLY A 13 -14.10 -16.15 19.73
N HIS A 14 -14.98 -15.16 19.81
CA HIS A 14 -15.41 -14.32 18.68
C HIS A 14 -14.29 -13.35 18.24
N VAL A 15 -14.48 -12.73 17.08
CA VAL A 15 -13.57 -11.72 16.54
C VAL A 15 -14.26 -10.35 16.58
N ILE A 16 -13.60 -9.37 17.17
CA ILE A 16 -14.05 -7.97 17.18
C ILE A 16 -13.45 -7.30 15.94
N VAL A 17 -14.29 -6.65 15.14
CA VAL A 17 -13.87 -5.84 13.97
C VAL A 17 -14.17 -4.38 14.23
N VAL A 18 -13.13 -3.55 14.26
CA VAL A 18 -13.22 -2.11 14.45
C VAL A 18 -13.13 -1.41 13.10
N GLY A 19 -14.18 -0.64 12.77
CA GLY A 19 -14.32 0.06 11.51
C GLY A 19 -15.00 -0.78 10.42
N LEU A 20 -16.14 -0.29 9.92
CA LEU A 20 -17.01 -1.01 8.98
C LEU A 20 -16.79 -0.61 7.52
N HIS A 21 -15.93 0.37 7.24
CA HIS A 21 -15.73 0.89 5.90
C HIS A 21 -14.82 -0.02 5.04
N GLY A 22 -15.24 -0.30 3.81
CA GLY A 22 -14.43 -0.95 2.78
C GLY A 22 -13.85 -2.30 3.18
N ILE A 23 -12.67 -2.33 3.80
CA ILE A 23 -11.99 -3.57 4.21
C ILE A 23 -12.72 -4.23 5.37
N GLY A 24 -13.21 -3.45 6.34
CA GLY A 24 -13.89 -3.97 7.53
C GLY A 24 -15.13 -4.79 7.18
N LEU A 25 -16.01 -4.26 6.36
CA LEU A 25 -17.19 -5.00 5.89
C LEU A 25 -16.80 -6.31 5.19
N ARG A 26 -15.73 -6.29 4.42
CA ARG A 26 -15.22 -7.48 3.73
C ARG A 26 -14.59 -8.51 4.67
N VAL A 27 -13.93 -8.05 5.73
CA VAL A 27 -13.41 -8.90 6.81
C VAL A 27 -14.56 -9.59 7.54
N VAL A 28 -15.63 -8.85 7.89
CA VAL A 28 -16.83 -9.40 8.51
C VAL A 28 -17.45 -10.47 7.62
N GLU A 29 -17.70 -10.18 6.34
CA GLU A 29 -18.25 -11.14 5.37
C GLU A 29 -17.44 -12.45 5.33
N GLN A 30 -16.11 -12.36 5.32
CA GLN A 30 -15.24 -13.54 5.24
C GLN A 30 -15.20 -14.33 6.55
N LEU A 31 -15.19 -13.66 7.70
CA LEU A 31 -15.26 -14.32 9.00
C LEU A 31 -16.56 -15.12 9.16
N LEU A 32 -17.68 -14.51 8.79
CA LEU A 32 -18.97 -15.20 8.79
C LEU A 32 -18.99 -16.39 7.83
N GLY A 33 -18.41 -16.22 6.63
CA GLY A 33 -18.31 -17.28 5.61
C GLY A 33 -17.55 -18.52 6.07
N ILE A 34 -16.71 -18.41 7.10
CA ILE A 34 -15.97 -19.52 7.73
C ILE A 34 -16.53 -19.89 9.11
N GLY A 35 -17.77 -19.45 9.43
CA GLY A 35 -18.46 -19.82 10.67
C GLY A 35 -17.91 -19.14 11.93
N GLN A 36 -17.14 -18.04 11.82
CA GLN A 36 -16.67 -17.30 13.00
C GLN A 36 -17.73 -16.32 13.48
N GLN A 37 -17.91 -16.24 14.78
CA GLN A 37 -18.74 -15.23 15.42
C GLN A 37 -18.02 -13.87 15.38
N VAL A 38 -18.75 -12.81 15.06
CA VAL A 38 -18.19 -11.46 14.87
C VAL A 38 -19.00 -10.45 15.64
N VAL A 39 -18.29 -9.50 16.26
CA VAL A 39 -18.86 -8.27 16.81
C VAL A 39 -18.20 -7.10 16.11
N VAL A 40 -18.98 -6.13 15.66
CA VAL A 40 -18.49 -4.92 15.00
C VAL A 40 -18.56 -3.75 15.97
N ILE A 41 -17.49 -2.95 16.03
CA ILE A 41 -17.48 -1.63 16.67
C ILE A 41 -17.29 -0.59 15.58
N ASP A 42 -18.19 0.38 15.50
CA ASP A 42 -18.09 1.50 14.55
C ASP A 42 -18.92 2.70 15.06
N ASP A 43 -18.44 3.91 14.83
CA ASP A 43 -19.12 5.15 15.23
C ASP A 43 -19.53 6.06 14.05
N GLY A 44 -19.20 5.66 12.82
CA GLY A 44 -19.41 6.47 11.61
C GLY A 44 -19.71 5.67 10.35
N ALA A 45 -20.18 4.42 10.48
CA ALA A 45 -20.55 3.61 9.32
C ALA A 45 -21.72 4.21 8.55
N ASP A 46 -21.68 4.08 7.22
CA ASP A 46 -22.79 4.46 6.37
C ASP A 46 -24.01 3.52 6.56
N ASP A 47 -25.21 4.06 6.32
CA ASP A 47 -26.49 3.31 6.49
C ASP A 47 -26.56 2.00 5.70
N ARG A 48 -25.83 1.90 4.57
CA ARG A 48 -25.80 0.70 3.75
C ARG A 48 -25.01 -0.41 4.44
N SER A 49 -23.83 -0.07 4.98
CA SER A 49 -22.98 -1.00 5.71
C SER A 49 -23.67 -1.48 7.00
N VAL A 50 -24.32 -0.57 7.73
CA VAL A 50 -25.10 -0.93 8.94
C VAL A 50 -26.26 -1.88 8.60
N ARG A 51 -27.03 -1.59 7.56
CA ARG A 51 -28.09 -2.50 7.10
C ARG A 51 -27.54 -3.87 6.70
N GLN A 52 -26.36 -3.91 6.07
CA GLN A 52 -25.76 -5.16 5.63
C GLN A 52 -25.38 -6.06 6.80
N ILE A 53 -24.74 -5.52 7.86
CA ILE A 53 -24.40 -6.31 9.05
C ILE A 53 -25.65 -6.73 9.84
N ALA A 54 -26.69 -5.90 9.84
CA ALA A 54 -27.97 -6.27 10.44
C ALA A 54 -28.64 -7.45 9.72
N LEU A 55 -28.56 -7.52 8.38
CA LEU A 55 -29.02 -8.67 7.60
C LEU A 55 -28.21 -9.94 7.87
N TRP A 56 -26.96 -9.80 8.29
CA TRP A 56 -26.09 -10.93 8.67
C TRP A 56 -26.23 -11.30 10.15
N GLU A 57 -27.10 -10.64 10.91
CA GLU A 57 -27.31 -10.83 12.35
C GLU A 57 -26.03 -10.67 13.19
N VAL A 58 -25.14 -9.76 12.75
CA VAL A 58 -23.87 -9.47 13.44
C VAL A 58 -24.10 -8.52 14.60
N GLY A 59 -23.50 -8.79 15.75
CA GLY A 59 -23.49 -7.89 16.89
C GLY A 59 -22.83 -6.56 16.53
N HIS A 60 -23.52 -5.45 16.79
CA HIS A 60 -23.02 -4.10 16.48
C HIS A 60 -23.00 -3.21 17.73
N VAL A 61 -21.83 -2.76 18.11
CA VAL A 61 -21.60 -1.80 19.19
C VAL A 61 -21.29 -0.45 18.54
N VAL A 62 -22.19 0.52 18.73
CA VAL A 62 -21.99 1.88 18.21
C VAL A 62 -21.19 2.68 19.22
N GLY A 63 -19.99 3.12 18.85
CA GLY A 63 -19.14 3.93 19.72
C GLY A 63 -17.67 3.93 19.33
N ASN A 64 -16.91 4.75 20.04
CA ASN A 64 -15.47 4.87 19.84
C ASN A 64 -14.73 3.70 20.51
N ALA A 65 -14.04 2.87 19.71
CA ALA A 65 -13.31 1.69 20.19
C ALA A 65 -12.11 2.01 21.10
N ALA A 66 -11.64 3.25 21.16
CA ALA A 66 -10.61 3.69 22.13
C ALA A 66 -11.16 3.95 23.55
N ARG A 67 -12.39 3.53 23.84
CA ARG A 67 -13.00 3.60 25.18
C ARG A 67 -13.14 2.22 25.77
N VAL A 68 -12.79 2.06 27.05
CA VAL A 68 -12.84 0.79 27.79
C VAL A 68 -14.25 0.18 27.73
N GLU A 69 -15.27 0.98 28.00
CA GLU A 69 -16.65 0.54 28.08
C GLU A 69 -17.15 -0.05 26.73
N VAL A 70 -16.69 0.52 25.61
CA VAL A 70 -17.06 0.06 24.26
C VAL A 70 -16.41 -1.28 23.94
N LEU A 71 -15.15 -1.49 24.30
CA LEU A 71 -14.46 -2.76 24.14
C LEU A 71 -15.03 -3.83 25.07
N GLU A 72 -15.41 -3.49 26.30
CA GLU A 72 -16.08 -4.39 27.23
C GLU A 72 -17.47 -4.80 26.73
N MET A 73 -18.27 -3.85 26.22
CA MET A 73 -19.55 -4.16 25.58
C MET A 73 -19.40 -5.09 24.37
N ALA A 74 -18.28 -5.00 23.65
CA ALA A 74 -17.97 -5.92 22.56
C ALA A 74 -17.43 -7.30 23.01
N GLY A 75 -17.30 -7.54 24.33
CA GLY A 75 -16.86 -8.81 24.89
C GLY A 75 -15.36 -9.07 24.76
N LEU A 76 -14.51 -8.03 24.84
CA LEU A 76 -13.05 -8.12 24.65
C LEU A 76 -12.39 -9.18 25.55
N ALA A 77 -12.87 -9.35 26.79
CA ALA A 77 -12.30 -10.30 27.75
C ALA A 77 -12.30 -11.75 27.23
N THR A 78 -13.28 -12.13 26.41
CA THR A 78 -13.44 -13.47 25.85
C THR A 78 -13.18 -13.53 24.34
N ALA A 79 -12.84 -12.40 23.71
CA ALA A 79 -12.55 -12.33 22.29
C ALA A 79 -11.22 -13.03 21.95
N ARG A 80 -11.18 -13.70 20.80
CA ARG A 80 -9.98 -14.30 20.23
C ARG A 80 -9.06 -13.26 19.61
N ALA A 81 -9.64 -12.30 18.91
CA ALA A 81 -8.87 -11.29 18.19
C ALA A 81 -9.65 -9.97 18.03
N VAL A 82 -8.91 -8.89 17.90
CA VAL A 82 -9.39 -7.56 17.50
C VAL A 82 -8.74 -7.20 16.17
N ILE A 83 -9.53 -6.83 15.17
CA ILE A 83 -9.07 -6.39 13.85
C ILE A 83 -9.45 -4.93 13.65
N CYS A 84 -8.47 -4.04 13.66
CA CYS A 84 -8.68 -2.61 13.39
C CYS A 84 -8.46 -2.32 11.90
N THR A 85 -9.53 -1.94 11.19
CA THR A 85 -9.49 -1.68 9.74
C THR A 85 -9.59 -0.21 9.38
N GLU A 86 -9.69 0.66 10.36
CA GLU A 86 -9.82 2.10 10.20
C GLU A 86 -8.62 2.74 9.51
N ARG A 87 -8.83 3.95 8.97
CA ARG A 87 -7.78 4.72 8.29
C ARG A 87 -7.04 5.67 9.24
N ASN A 88 -7.63 5.98 10.39
CA ASN A 88 -7.00 6.83 11.39
C ASN A 88 -5.96 6.03 12.17
N GLU A 89 -4.69 6.22 11.84
CA GLU A 89 -3.59 5.45 12.43
C GLU A 89 -3.38 5.74 13.92
N LEU A 90 -3.66 6.96 14.38
CA LEU A 90 -3.57 7.30 15.81
C LEU A 90 -4.65 6.56 16.60
N HIS A 91 -5.89 6.62 16.14
CA HIS A 91 -7.00 5.89 16.77
C HIS A 91 -6.76 4.37 16.75
N THR A 92 -6.25 3.84 15.65
CA THR A 92 -5.86 2.41 15.55
C THR A 92 -4.78 2.02 16.58
N LEU A 93 -3.81 2.90 16.83
CA LEU A 93 -2.78 2.68 17.86
C LEU A 93 -3.40 2.69 19.26
N GLU A 94 -4.26 3.66 19.56
CA GLU A 94 -4.97 3.76 20.85
C GLU A 94 -5.79 2.51 21.13
N VAL A 95 -6.58 2.04 20.16
CA VAL A 95 -7.37 0.79 20.29
C VAL A 95 -6.46 -0.42 20.49
N ALA A 96 -5.35 -0.51 19.76
CA ALA A 96 -4.42 -1.63 19.88
C ALA A 96 -3.75 -1.70 21.26
N LEU A 97 -3.34 -0.57 21.82
CA LEU A 97 -2.75 -0.47 23.15
C LEU A 97 -3.78 -0.84 24.22
N LEU A 98 -4.97 -0.24 24.16
CA LEU A 98 -6.04 -0.49 25.12
C LEU A 98 -6.52 -1.95 25.10
N ALA A 99 -6.69 -2.54 23.90
CA ALA A 99 -7.09 -3.94 23.79
C ALA A 99 -6.06 -4.89 24.42
N ARG A 100 -4.76 -4.61 24.29
CA ARG A 100 -3.68 -5.39 24.91
C ARG A 100 -3.59 -5.18 26.42
N GLU A 101 -3.88 -3.98 26.90
CA GLU A 101 -3.93 -3.68 28.34
C GLU A 101 -5.07 -4.44 29.02
N LEU A 102 -6.26 -4.45 28.42
CA LEU A 102 -7.45 -5.10 28.97
C LEU A 102 -7.42 -6.64 28.81
N ASN A 103 -6.77 -7.15 27.76
CA ASN A 103 -6.62 -8.60 27.52
C ASN A 103 -5.27 -8.89 26.87
N GLU A 104 -4.27 -9.30 27.67
CA GLU A 104 -2.93 -9.65 27.19
C GLU A 104 -2.93 -10.82 26.19
N GLY A 105 -3.89 -11.72 26.28
CA GLY A 105 -4.03 -12.90 25.42
C GLY A 105 -4.65 -12.60 24.06
N VAL A 106 -5.33 -11.46 23.89
CA VAL A 106 -6.04 -11.14 22.66
C VAL A 106 -5.07 -10.86 21.52
N ARG A 107 -5.35 -11.40 20.35
CA ARG A 107 -4.58 -11.09 19.14
C ARG A 107 -5.08 -9.81 18.51
N VAL A 108 -4.23 -8.81 18.38
CA VAL A 108 -4.59 -7.53 17.80
C VAL A 108 -3.98 -7.41 16.41
N ILE A 109 -4.81 -7.23 15.39
CA ILE A 109 -4.43 -7.02 14.00
C ILE A 109 -4.82 -5.62 13.59
N VAL A 110 -3.88 -4.86 13.07
CA VAL A 110 -4.12 -3.46 12.72
C VAL A 110 -3.76 -3.17 11.27
N ARG A 111 -4.54 -2.26 10.68
CA ARG A 111 -4.19 -1.64 9.42
C ARG A 111 -3.30 -0.43 9.67
N SER A 112 -2.14 -0.37 9.02
CA SER A 112 -1.30 0.83 8.97
C SER A 112 -0.64 0.96 7.60
N SER A 113 -0.62 2.16 7.06
CA SER A 113 0.11 2.53 5.83
C SER A 113 1.41 3.28 6.15
N ASN A 114 1.59 3.68 7.40
CA ASN A 114 2.76 4.39 7.90
C ASN A 114 3.73 3.43 8.58
N ALA A 115 4.89 3.17 7.98
CA ALA A 115 5.85 2.22 8.49
C ALA A 115 6.33 2.52 9.93
N PRO A 116 6.72 3.75 10.32
CA PRO A 116 7.08 4.07 11.71
C PRO A 116 5.98 3.78 12.73
N VAL A 117 4.74 4.12 12.42
CA VAL A 117 3.59 3.82 13.30
C VAL A 117 3.35 2.31 13.36
N GLY A 118 3.40 1.65 12.21
CA GLY A 118 3.28 0.20 12.12
C GLY A 118 4.35 -0.55 12.92
N GLU A 119 5.61 -0.11 12.89
CA GLU A 119 6.69 -0.68 13.69
C GLU A 119 6.44 -0.48 15.20
N ALA A 120 5.97 0.70 15.61
CA ALA A 120 5.62 0.96 17.01
C ALA A 120 4.49 0.03 17.48
N ILE A 121 3.45 -0.13 16.68
CA ILE A 121 2.34 -1.04 16.98
C ILE A 121 2.82 -2.50 17.02
N ALA A 122 3.64 -2.93 16.05
CA ALA A 122 4.17 -4.29 16.00
C ALA A 122 5.06 -4.61 17.21
N GLY A 123 5.71 -3.61 17.80
CA GLY A 123 6.47 -3.75 19.07
C GLY A 123 5.59 -4.15 20.25
N VAL A 124 4.32 -3.74 20.26
CA VAL A 124 3.34 -4.03 21.31
C VAL A 124 2.50 -5.27 20.99
N THR A 125 2.04 -5.38 19.75
CA THR A 125 1.08 -6.43 19.34
C THR A 125 1.74 -7.69 18.80
N GLY A 126 3.01 -7.62 18.45
CA GLY A 126 3.80 -8.72 17.89
C GLY A 126 4.02 -8.65 16.39
N VAL A 127 4.98 -9.42 15.90
CA VAL A 127 5.37 -9.45 14.49
C VAL A 127 4.28 -10.08 13.62
N GLY A 128 3.88 -9.40 12.55
CA GLY A 128 2.91 -9.90 11.58
C GLY A 128 1.46 -9.51 11.89
N THR A 129 1.25 -8.64 12.86
CA THR A 129 -0.06 -8.11 13.26
C THR A 129 -0.40 -6.78 12.58
N VAL A 130 0.58 -6.10 12.03
CA VAL A 130 0.40 -4.85 11.28
C VAL A 130 0.39 -5.14 9.79
N LEU A 131 -0.69 -4.76 9.12
CA LEU A 131 -0.94 -5.04 7.72
C LEU A 131 -1.24 -3.74 6.95
N SER A 132 -0.58 -3.56 5.80
CA SER A 132 -0.86 -2.47 4.86
C SER A 132 -1.71 -2.99 3.70
N ALA A 133 -2.95 -2.53 3.62
CA ALA A 133 -3.84 -2.90 2.53
C ALA A 133 -3.29 -2.49 1.15
N GLU A 134 -2.57 -1.39 1.11
CA GLU A 134 -1.93 -0.86 -0.08
C GLU A 134 -0.79 -1.77 -0.56
N GLU A 135 0.03 -2.26 0.36
CA GLU A 135 1.11 -3.21 0.07
C GLU A 135 0.59 -4.59 -0.34
N LEU A 136 -0.45 -5.05 0.34
CA LEU A 136 -1.06 -6.36 0.07
C LEU A 136 -1.79 -6.42 -1.27
N SER A 137 -2.37 -5.30 -1.72
CA SER A 137 -3.14 -5.26 -2.97
C SER A 137 -2.33 -4.86 -4.20
N ALA A 138 -1.28 -4.05 -4.06
CA ALA A 138 -0.50 -3.51 -5.17
C ALA A 138 0.07 -4.59 -6.11
N PRO A 139 0.57 -5.75 -5.64
CA PRO A 139 1.06 -6.80 -6.52
C PRO A 139 0.01 -7.28 -7.54
N ALA A 140 -1.24 -7.45 -7.11
CA ALA A 140 -2.30 -7.91 -8.00
C ALA A 140 -2.61 -6.91 -9.13
N PHE A 141 -2.52 -5.60 -8.88
CA PHE A 141 -2.64 -4.57 -9.91
C PHE A 141 -1.45 -4.55 -10.85
N THR A 142 -0.24 -4.70 -10.32
CA THR A 142 0.99 -4.75 -11.11
C THR A 142 1.04 -5.99 -12.00
N GLU A 143 0.68 -7.15 -11.47
CA GLU A 143 0.58 -8.40 -12.21
C GLU A 143 -0.43 -8.30 -13.34
N ALA A 144 -1.61 -7.71 -13.06
CA ALA A 144 -2.66 -7.52 -14.05
C ALA A 144 -2.21 -6.61 -15.21
N VAL A 145 -1.62 -5.44 -14.90
CA VAL A 145 -1.21 -4.49 -15.95
C VAL A 145 -0.02 -5.00 -16.76
N LEU A 146 0.84 -5.82 -16.16
CA LEU A 146 1.96 -6.49 -16.86
C LEU A 146 1.53 -7.75 -17.63
N GLN A 147 0.28 -8.21 -17.46
CA GLN A 147 -0.17 -9.52 -17.92
C GLN A 147 0.81 -10.63 -17.52
N GLN A 148 1.23 -10.60 -16.25
CA GLN A 148 2.28 -11.48 -15.77
C GLN A 148 1.81 -12.93 -15.77
N ARG A 149 2.59 -13.80 -16.45
CA ARG A 149 2.33 -15.25 -16.55
C ARG A 149 3.27 -16.09 -15.69
N ILE A 150 4.25 -15.47 -15.04
CA ILE A 150 5.26 -16.16 -14.22
C ILE A 150 5.23 -15.54 -12.81
N HIS A 151 5.00 -16.39 -11.82
CA HIS A 151 4.91 -15.98 -10.42
C HIS A 151 5.93 -16.75 -9.60
N ASP A 152 6.93 -16.05 -9.07
CA ASP A 152 7.95 -16.62 -8.20
C ASP A 152 7.62 -16.36 -6.73
N PHE A 153 7.82 -17.36 -5.87
CA PHE A 153 7.69 -17.23 -4.42
C PHE A 153 8.62 -18.21 -3.71
N ARG A 154 8.89 -17.98 -2.43
CA ARG A 154 9.77 -18.82 -1.64
C ARG A 154 9.01 -19.52 -0.51
N LEU A 155 9.23 -20.81 -0.35
CA LEU A 155 8.75 -21.60 0.78
C LEU A 155 9.97 -22.13 1.55
N SER A 156 10.11 -21.79 2.81
CA SER A 156 11.26 -22.19 3.63
C SER A 156 12.65 -21.94 3.02
N GLY A 157 12.78 -20.90 2.17
CA GLY A 157 14.02 -20.56 1.47
C GLY A 157 14.13 -21.10 0.05
N GLU A 158 13.43 -22.17 -0.31
CA GLU A 158 13.39 -22.73 -1.66
C GLU A 158 12.51 -21.91 -2.60
N LEU A 159 12.93 -21.82 -3.86
CA LEU A 159 12.23 -21.08 -4.91
C LEU A 159 11.22 -21.99 -5.61
N PHE A 160 9.97 -21.59 -5.59
CA PHE A 160 8.87 -22.17 -6.36
C PHE A 160 8.40 -21.18 -7.41
N ARG A 161 7.88 -21.72 -8.49
CA ARG A 161 7.40 -20.95 -9.63
C ARG A 161 6.04 -21.46 -10.06
N ILE A 162 5.12 -20.55 -10.42
CA ILE A 162 3.94 -20.86 -11.19
C ILE A 162 4.07 -20.21 -12.55
N ILE A 163 3.80 -20.98 -13.61
CA ILE A 163 3.81 -20.49 -14.99
C ILE A 163 2.44 -20.74 -15.60
N GLU A 164 1.82 -19.69 -16.16
CA GLU A 164 0.65 -19.84 -17.02
C GLU A 164 1.10 -20.10 -18.46
N VAL A 165 0.72 -21.24 -18.98
CA VAL A 165 0.98 -21.67 -20.36
C VAL A 165 -0.32 -21.85 -21.11
N GLU A 166 -0.28 -21.66 -22.41
CA GLU A 166 -1.38 -21.98 -23.32
C GLU A 166 -1.18 -23.37 -23.86
N ALA A 167 -2.21 -24.22 -23.78
CA ALA A 167 -2.14 -25.60 -24.30
C ALA A 167 -2.02 -25.56 -25.81
N LYS A 168 -0.95 -26.18 -26.35
CA LYS A 168 -0.66 -26.20 -27.80
C LYS A 168 -1.53 -27.20 -28.53
N GLN A 169 -1.92 -28.27 -27.86
CA GLN A 169 -2.70 -29.37 -28.41
C GLN A 169 -3.73 -29.83 -27.38
N ALA A 170 -4.82 -30.44 -27.87
CA ALA A 170 -5.80 -31.10 -27.00
C ALA A 170 -5.18 -32.42 -26.48
N GLY A 171 -5.44 -32.71 -25.20
CA GLY A 171 -4.96 -33.92 -24.53
C GLY A 171 -5.05 -33.82 -23.02
N SER A 172 -4.64 -34.87 -22.31
CA SER A 172 -4.61 -34.83 -20.86
C SER A 172 -3.47 -33.95 -20.34
N LEU A 173 -3.66 -33.35 -19.15
CA LEU A 173 -2.60 -32.57 -18.50
C LEU A 173 -1.37 -33.42 -18.18
N ARG A 174 -1.55 -34.72 -17.94
CA ARG A 174 -0.45 -35.66 -17.71
C ARG A 174 0.41 -35.87 -18.96
N GLU A 175 -0.23 -36.06 -20.12
CA GLU A 175 0.48 -36.20 -21.39
C GLU A 175 1.22 -34.93 -21.78
N SER A 176 0.60 -33.78 -21.57
CA SER A 176 1.13 -32.48 -21.99
C SER A 176 2.23 -31.95 -21.06
N TYR A 177 2.14 -32.21 -19.75
CA TYR A 177 2.97 -31.54 -18.73
C TYR A 177 3.62 -32.50 -17.72
N GLY A 178 3.43 -33.82 -17.85
CA GLY A 178 4.08 -34.85 -17.04
C GLY A 178 3.75 -34.71 -15.54
N ASP A 179 4.82 -34.64 -14.73
CA ASP A 179 4.71 -34.60 -13.28
C ASP A 179 4.53 -33.19 -12.69
N LEU A 180 4.45 -32.15 -13.50
CA LEU A 180 4.18 -30.79 -13.01
C LEU A 180 2.80 -30.72 -12.37
N ALA A 181 2.66 -29.90 -11.34
CA ALA A 181 1.41 -29.79 -10.60
C ALA A 181 0.48 -28.74 -11.25
N PRO A 182 -0.65 -29.13 -11.88
CA PRO A 182 -1.59 -28.17 -12.42
C PRO A 182 -2.36 -27.52 -11.27
N ILE A 183 -2.41 -26.20 -11.26
CA ILE A 183 -3.06 -25.39 -10.22
C ILE A 183 -4.39 -24.83 -10.70
N VAL A 184 -4.43 -24.33 -11.93
CA VAL A 184 -5.64 -23.80 -12.57
C VAL A 184 -5.65 -24.25 -14.03
N ALA A 185 -6.82 -24.65 -14.54
CA ALA A 185 -7.10 -24.76 -15.95
C ALA A 185 -8.26 -23.84 -16.30
N ALA A 186 -8.11 -23.04 -17.36
CA ALA A 186 -9.13 -22.11 -17.82
C ALA A 186 -9.38 -22.36 -19.31
N SER A 187 -10.61 -22.76 -19.65
CA SER A 187 -11.02 -22.96 -21.03
C SER A 187 -11.23 -21.62 -21.76
N ALA A 188 -11.20 -21.67 -23.08
CA ALA A 188 -11.49 -20.51 -23.93
C ALA A 188 -12.89 -19.92 -23.66
N ASP A 189 -13.86 -20.73 -23.25
CA ASP A 189 -15.23 -20.32 -22.89
C ASP A 189 -15.32 -19.66 -21.52
N GLY A 190 -14.18 -19.51 -20.80
CA GLY A 190 -14.13 -18.83 -19.49
C GLY A 190 -14.44 -19.73 -18.29
N VAL A 191 -14.61 -21.03 -18.47
CA VAL A 191 -14.73 -21.98 -17.35
C VAL A 191 -13.36 -22.16 -16.71
N VAL A 192 -13.29 -21.99 -15.37
CA VAL A 192 -12.04 -22.07 -14.62
C VAL A 192 -12.13 -23.18 -13.58
N THR A 193 -11.33 -24.23 -13.75
CA THR A 193 -11.15 -25.32 -12.79
C THR A 193 -9.92 -25.05 -11.93
N VAL A 194 -10.11 -25.09 -10.61
CA VAL A 194 -9.00 -24.98 -9.63
C VAL A 194 -8.60 -26.40 -9.20
N PHE A 195 -7.31 -26.68 -9.20
CA PHE A 195 -6.71 -27.99 -8.94
C PHE A 195 -7.24 -29.11 -9.85
N PRO A 196 -7.20 -28.91 -11.19
CA PRO A 196 -7.62 -29.95 -12.10
C PRO A 196 -6.84 -31.24 -11.85
N SER A 197 -7.48 -32.38 -12.16
CA SER A 197 -6.77 -33.67 -12.18
C SER A 197 -5.71 -33.67 -13.29
N ARG A 198 -4.62 -34.39 -13.09
CA ARG A 198 -3.63 -34.60 -14.19
C ARG A 198 -4.21 -35.36 -15.37
N ASP A 199 -5.27 -36.12 -15.15
CA ASP A 199 -5.97 -36.88 -16.19
C ASP A 199 -7.12 -36.07 -16.84
N GLU A 200 -7.33 -34.81 -16.41
CA GLU A 200 -8.28 -33.89 -17.03
C GLU A 200 -7.78 -33.44 -18.40
N ASN A 201 -8.69 -33.44 -19.38
CA ASN A 201 -8.38 -33.03 -20.74
C ASN A 201 -8.52 -31.52 -20.90
N VAL A 202 -7.59 -30.92 -21.61
CA VAL A 202 -7.61 -29.51 -22.02
C VAL A 202 -7.66 -29.42 -23.53
N ALA A 203 -8.30 -28.39 -24.05
CA ALA A 203 -8.31 -28.11 -25.50
C ALA A 203 -7.11 -27.24 -25.91
N ALA A 204 -6.78 -27.23 -27.18
CA ALA A 204 -5.80 -26.27 -27.70
C ALA A 204 -6.29 -24.84 -27.47
N GLY A 205 -5.46 -23.97 -26.96
CA GLY A 205 -5.79 -22.59 -26.58
C GLY A 205 -6.24 -22.42 -25.13
N ASP A 206 -6.52 -23.48 -24.39
CA ASP A 206 -6.80 -23.40 -22.96
C ASP A 206 -5.57 -22.92 -22.16
N ARG A 207 -5.80 -22.15 -21.13
CA ARG A 207 -4.72 -21.68 -20.25
C ARG A 207 -4.56 -22.58 -19.04
N VAL A 208 -3.34 -23.01 -18.77
CA VAL A 208 -3.00 -23.89 -17.65
C VAL A 208 -1.93 -23.24 -16.79
N ALA A 209 -2.19 -23.09 -15.51
CA ALA A 209 -1.21 -22.66 -14.52
C ALA A 209 -0.56 -23.90 -13.88
N LEU A 210 0.75 -24.02 -13.99
CA LEU A 210 1.55 -25.13 -13.49
C LEU A 210 2.48 -24.65 -12.37
N LEU A 211 2.57 -25.42 -11.29
CA LEU A 211 3.46 -25.19 -10.16
C LEU A 211 4.59 -26.21 -10.13
N ALA A 212 5.81 -25.72 -10.03
CA ALA A 212 6.99 -26.54 -9.83
C ALA A 212 8.20 -25.70 -9.36
N THR A 213 9.32 -26.35 -9.11
CA THR A 213 10.61 -25.65 -8.98
C THR A 213 11.15 -25.25 -10.37
N PRO A 214 12.02 -24.23 -10.45
CA PRO A 214 12.65 -23.86 -11.73
C PRO A 214 13.40 -25.01 -12.41
N GLU A 215 13.94 -25.95 -11.62
CA GLU A 215 14.63 -27.12 -12.15
C GLU A 215 13.67 -28.10 -12.82
N GLN A 216 12.51 -28.35 -12.20
CA GLN A 216 11.46 -29.21 -12.78
C GLN A 216 10.92 -28.61 -14.09
N PHE A 217 10.73 -27.29 -14.17
CA PHE A 217 10.33 -26.63 -15.41
C PHE A 217 11.38 -26.75 -16.51
N ARG A 218 12.68 -26.67 -16.16
CA ARG A 218 13.77 -26.92 -17.14
C ARG A 218 13.77 -28.36 -17.68
N LYS A 219 13.60 -29.35 -16.79
CA LYS A 219 13.49 -30.75 -17.16
C LYS A 219 12.30 -31.01 -18.11
N ALA A 220 11.19 -30.30 -17.88
CA ALA A 220 9.99 -30.36 -18.72
C ALA A 220 10.10 -29.55 -20.04
N GLY A 221 11.21 -28.84 -20.27
CA GLY A 221 11.41 -28.04 -21.49
C GLY A 221 10.55 -26.79 -21.61
N LEU A 222 9.88 -26.36 -20.50
CA LEU A 222 9.01 -25.18 -20.48
C LEU A 222 9.79 -23.88 -20.25
N ILE A 223 11.02 -23.95 -19.77
CA ILE A 223 11.95 -22.81 -19.65
C ILE A 223 13.33 -23.22 -20.16
N SER A 224 13.96 -22.33 -20.94
CA SER A 224 15.33 -22.52 -21.42
C SER A 224 16.35 -22.09 -20.36
N SER A 225 17.60 -22.58 -20.48
CA SER A 225 18.70 -22.25 -19.54
C SER A 225 19.06 -20.75 -19.51
N GLY A 226 18.68 -19.99 -20.56
CA GLY A 226 18.83 -18.54 -20.62
C GLY A 226 17.63 -17.75 -20.04
N ASP A 227 16.49 -18.41 -19.98
CA ASP A 227 15.28 -17.91 -19.34
C ASP A 227 15.28 -18.34 -17.87
N ALA A 228 16.27 -17.91 -17.10
CA ALA A 228 16.04 -17.56 -15.70
C ALA A 228 15.02 -16.39 -15.73
N ALA A 229 13.93 -16.64 -16.46
CA ALA A 229 12.93 -15.69 -16.84
C ALA A 229 12.31 -15.21 -15.56
N LYS A 230 12.64 -14.09 -15.32
CA LYS A 230 12.44 -13.18 -14.26
C LYS A 230 10.95 -13.06 -14.08
N SER A 231 10.43 -13.52 -12.96
CA SER A 231 9.21 -12.89 -12.47
C SER A 231 9.42 -11.39 -12.68
N GLN A 232 8.55 -10.76 -13.45
CA GLN A 232 8.70 -9.34 -13.75
C GLN A 232 8.66 -8.51 -12.46
N ILE A 233 8.04 -9.07 -11.40
CA ILE A 233 8.04 -8.51 -10.05
C ILE A 233 9.05 -9.30 -9.20
N PRO A 234 10.13 -8.67 -8.71
CA PRO A 234 11.11 -9.33 -7.84
C PRO A 234 10.45 -9.93 -6.59
N VAL A 235 10.88 -11.14 -6.20
CA VAL A 235 10.32 -11.86 -5.03
C VAL A 235 10.31 -11.01 -3.74
N GLY A 236 11.28 -10.11 -3.57
CA GLY A 236 11.35 -9.18 -2.43
C GLY A 236 10.46 -7.94 -2.55
N ALA A 237 9.97 -7.61 -3.75
CA ALA A 237 9.14 -6.43 -3.97
C ALA A 237 7.66 -6.66 -3.60
N ARG A 238 7.27 -7.90 -3.36
CA ARG A 238 5.89 -8.25 -2.97
C ARG A 238 5.59 -7.95 -1.51
N TYR A 239 6.59 -8.09 -0.64
CA TYR A 239 6.44 -7.96 0.81
C TYR A 239 7.70 -7.33 1.42
N GLY A 240 8.26 -6.33 0.75
CA GLY A 240 9.58 -5.80 1.03
C GLY A 240 9.74 -5.26 2.44
N LYS A 241 10.70 -5.82 3.16
CA LYS A 241 11.53 -5.06 4.05
C LYS A 241 12.33 -4.05 3.22
N GLN A 242 11.71 -2.97 2.78
CA GLN A 242 12.48 -1.78 2.45
C GLN A 242 12.91 -1.17 3.78
N ALA A 243 14.22 -1.05 3.98
CA ALA A 243 14.73 -0.25 5.07
C ALA A 243 14.03 1.11 5.00
N PRO A 244 13.38 1.57 6.07
CA PRO A 244 12.70 2.85 6.06
C PRO A 244 13.74 3.91 5.72
N PRO A 245 13.41 4.90 4.86
CA PRO A 245 14.22 6.10 4.81
C PRO A 245 14.20 6.64 6.24
N LYS A 246 15.40 6.85 6.82
CA LYS A 246 15.55 7.37 8.18
C LYS A 246 14.65 8.59 8.33
N SER A 247 13.51 8.43 8.99
CA SER A 247 12.60 9.52 9.30
C SER A 247 13.24 10.36 10.41
N SER A 248 13.62 11.58 10.09
CA SER A 248 13.92 12.57 11.10
C SER A 248 12.62 12.94 11.82
N THR A 249 12.62 12.74 13.12
CA THR A 249 11.56 13.14 14.05
C THR A 249 11.15 14.59 13.84
N GLY A 250 9.82 14.79 13.70
CA GLY A 250 9.24 16.11 13.53
C GLY A 250 9.41 16.99 14.76
N SER A 251 10.34 17.95 14.67
CA SER A 251 10.39 19.11 15.53
C SER A 251 10.28 20.36 14.65
N LEU A 252 10.05 21.53 15.22
CA LEU A 252 10.14 22.83 14.50
C LEU A 252 11.41 22.92 13.63
N ARG A 253 12.47 22.19 13.99
CA ARG A 253 13.65 21.93 13.15
C ARG A 253 13.32 21.27 11.81
N SER A 254 12.28 20.42 11.70
CA SER A 254 11.95 19.75 10.42
C SER A 254 11.20 20.67 9.46
N LEU A 255 10.42 21.63 9.96
CA LEU A 255 9.85 22.70 9.13
C LEU A 255 10.94 23.61 8.58
N TRP A 256 11.90 24.02 9.40
CA TRP A 256 13.08 24.74 8.96
C TRP A 256 13.94 23.91 8.01
N GLN A 257 14.15 22.63 8.30
CA GLN A 257 14.90 21.72 7.42
C GLN A 257 14.18 21.49 6.08
N SER A 258 12.85 21.34 6.03
CA SER A 258 12.14 21.14 4.77
C SER A 258 12.15 22.39 3.87
N VAL A 259 12.18 23.59 4.45
CA VAL A 259 12.35 24.86 3.73
C VAL A 259 13.82 25.02 3.27
N PHE A 260 14.79 24.70 4.14
CA PHE A 260 16.20 24.86 3.84
C PHE A 260 16.82 23.74 2.99
N TYR A 261 16.36 22.48 3.10
CA TYR A 261 16.90 21.38 2.28
C TYR A 261 16.34 21.35 0.85
N GLY A 262 15.17 21.94 0.64
CA GLY A 262 14.58 22.10 -0.71
C GLY A 262 14.95 23.40 -1.40
N ALA A 263 15.59 24.33 -0.73
CA ALA A 263 15.99 25.61 -1.29
C ALA A 263 17.34 25.50 -2.02
N ASP A 264 17.40 26.09 -3.21
CA ASP A 264 18.62 26.17 -4.02
C ASP A 264 19.78 26.80 -3.22
N ARG A 265 21.02 26.41 -3.52
CA ARG A 265 22.21 26.96 -2.87
C ARG A 265 22.24 28.49 -2.94
N ALA A 266 21.75 29.03 -4.06
CA ALA A 266 21.66 30.47 -4.30
C ALA A 266 20.78 31.19 -3.26
N LEU A 267 19.55 30.66 -2.98
CA LEU A 267 18.63 31.25 -2.00
C LEU A 267 19.22 31.22 -0.58
N LYS A 268 19.85 30.12 -0.21
CA LYS A 268 20.54 30.02 1.10
C LYS A 268 21.64 31.05 1.25
N THR A 269 22.48 31.21 0.22
CA THR A 269 23.56 32.16 0.20
C THR A 269 23.03 33.60 0.32
N THR A 270 21.98 33.95 -0.42
CA THR A 270 21.33 35.27 -0.36
C THR A 270 20.77 35.58 1.03
N ILE A 271 20.09 34.62 1.67
CA ILE A 271 19.56 34.81 3.03
C ILE A 271 20.70 35.00 4.04
N ILE A 272 21.75 34.19 3.96
CA ILE A 272 22.92 34.31 4.86
C ILE A 272 23.60 35.67 4.66
N LEU A 273 23.80 36.10 3.41
CA LEU A 273 24.36 37.39 3.07
C LEU A 273 23.51 38.55 3.61
N PHE A 274 22.17 38.47 3.45
CA PHE A 274 21.24 39.49 3.96
C PHE A 274 21.28 39.58 5.49
N LEU A 275 21.26 38.46 6.20
CA LEU A 275 21.34 38.43 7.66
C LEU A 275 22.70 38.90 8.16
N SER A 276 23.80 38.52 7.49
CA SER A 276 25.14 39.01 7.84
C SER A 276 25.27 40.50 7.62
N LEU A 277 24.67 41.05 6.56
CA LEU A 277 24.66 42.49 6.30
C LEU A 277 23.89 43.25 7.40
N ILE A 278 22.76 42.74 7.88
CA ILE A 278 22.01 43.31 9.01
C ILE A 278 22.93 43.40 10.25
N VAL A 279 23.58 42.27 10.59
CA VAL A 279 24.43 42.23 11.80
C VAL A 279 25.61 43.20 11.68
N VAL A 280 26.30 43.18 10.54
CA VAL A 280 27.46 44.06 10.32
C VAL A 280 27.04 45.54 10.32
N ALA A 281 25.95 45.86 9.62
CA ALA A 281 25.48 47.24 9.55
C ALA A 281 25.00 47.77 10.92
N THR A 282 24.31 46.95 11.69
CA THR A 282 23.91 47.29 13.06
C THR A 282 25.11 47.60 13.94
N ILE A 283 26.16 46.77 13.90
CA ILE A 283 27.40 46.99 14.68
C ILE A 283 28.08 48.28 14.23
N VAL A 284 28.19 48.52 12.92
CA VAL A 284 28.85 49.73 12.41
C VAL A 284 28.08 51.00 12.82
N ILE A 285 26.73 50.97 12.72
CA ILE A 285 25.90 52.10 13.10
C ILE A 285 25.93 52.33 14.61
N ASP A 286 25.85 51.29 15.43
CA ASP A 286 25.92 51.36 16.89
C ASP A 286 27.25 52.01 17.37
N ILE A 287 28.37 51.64 16.76
CA ILE A 287 29.69 52.15 17.17
C ILE A 287 29.99 53.57 16.65
N TRP A 288 29.55 53.91 15.43
CA TRP A 288 30.00 55.12 14.73
C TRP A 288 28.93 56.22 14.62
N TYR A 289 27.66 55.94 14.92
CA TYR A 289 26.63 56.96 14.89
C TYR A 289 26.73 57.86 16.13
N VAL A 290 26.84 59.15 15.90
CA VAL A 290 26.93 60.18 16.98
C VAL A 290 25.58 60.89 17.09
N ASN A 291 24.88 60.69 18.18
CA ASN A 291 23.63 61.41 18.46
C ASN A 291 23.92 62.81 18.99
N ARG A 292 23.77 63.83 18.16
CA ARG A 292 24.04 65.25 18.53
C ARG A 292 22.88 65.94 19.25
N SER A 293 21.73 65.26 19.38
CA SER A 293 20.51 65.87 19.91
C SER A 293 20.27 65.53 21.37
N SER A 294 21.04 64.68 22.02
CA SER A 294 20.87 64.26 23.42
C SER A 294 22.22 64.24 24.16
N ASP A 295 22.21 64.48 25.46
CA ASP A 295 23.40 64.38 26.35
C ASP A 295 24.01 62.95 26.38
N ASP A 296 23.31 61.94 25.93
CA ASP A 296 23.78 60.59 25.70
C ASP A 296 24.25 60.45 24.24
N ALA A 297 25.55 60.46 24.05
CA ALA A 297 26.19 60.50 22.72
C ALA A 297 26.17 59.20 21.91
N GLN A 298 25.67 58.11 22.44
CA GLN A 298 25.62 56.82 21.74
C GLN A 298 24.20 56.35 21.46
N MET A 299 24.03 55.74 20.29
CA MET A 299 22.79 55.10 19.86
C MET A 299 22.66 53.73 20.55
N ASP A 300 21.46 53.36 20.99
CA ASP A 300 21.22 52.02 21.52
C ASP A 300 21.23 50.96 20.39
N VAL A 301 21.68 49.76 20.71
CA VAL A 301 21.76 48.63 19.77
C VAL A 301 20.39 48.36 19.09
N ILE A 302 19.29 48.59 19.79
CA ILE A 302 17.92 48.40 19.24
C ILE A 302 17.62 49.49 18.20
N ASP A 303 18.00 50.74 18.45
CA ASP A 303 17.85 51.85 17.52
C ASP A 303 18.74 51.69 16.30
N ALA A 304 19.98 51.17 16.47
CA ALA A 304 20.88 50.83 15.39
C ALA A 304 20.32 49.68 14.52
N LEU A 305 19.75 48.66 15.12
CA LEU A 305 19.06 47.57 14.40
C LEU A 305 17.85 48.08 13.65
N TYR A 306 17.00 48.88 14.31
CA TYR A 306 15.81 49.50 13.71
C TYR A 306 16.18 50.34 12.48
N THR A 307 17.20 51.20 12.60
CA THR A 307 17.73 52.04 11.53
C THR A 307 18.29 51.20 10.39
N THR A 308 19.05 50.15 10.70
CA THR A 308 19.55 49.21 9.71
C THR A 308 18.45 48.55 8.92
N VAL A 309 17.42 48.01 9.62
CA VAL A 309 16.33 47.29 8.96
C VAL A 309 15.50 48.24 8.10
N GLN A 310 15.12 49.43 8.60
CA GLN A 310 14.35 50.38 7.81
C GLN A 310 15.10 50.87 6.55
N THR A 311 16.42 50.99 6.62
CA THR A 311 17.27 51.36 5.46
C THR A 311 17.33 50.22 4.44
N LEU A 312 17.56 48.98 4.89
CA LEU A 312 17.63 47.80 4.00
C LEU A 312 16.30 47.48 3.33
N VAL A 313 15.18 47.64 4.04
CA VAL A 313 13.82 47.39 3.51
C VAL A 313 13.28 48.63 2.74
N THR A 314 14.08 49.69 2.61
CA THR A 314 13.76 50.92 1.89
C THR A 314 12.55 51.69 2.45
N VAL A 315 12.26 51.60 3.76
CA VAL A 315 11.18 52.33 4.40
C VAL A 315 11.59 53.76 4.73
N GLY A 316 12.71 53.96 5.44
CA GLY A 316 13.36 55.25 5.69
C GLY A 316 12.48 56.31 6.34
N TYR A 317 12.01 56.10 7.58
CA TYR A 317 11.17 57.09 8.30
C TYR A 317 11.91 58.39 8.58
N GLY A 318 13.25 58.40 8.58
CA GLY A 318 14.05 59.61 8.80
C GLY A 318 14.24 59.96 10.29
N ASP A 319 13.95 59.07 11.19
CA ASP A 319 14.05 59.28 12.64
C ASP A 319 15.48 59.48 13.10
N PHE A 320 16.43 58.84 12.38
CA PHE A 320 17.86 58.92 12.61
C PHE A 320 18.57 59.43 11.33
N PRO A 321 18.69 60.75 11.16
CA PRO A 321 19.24 61.33 9.93
C PRO A 321 20.76 61.16 9.83
N PHE A 322 21.26 60.71 8.67
CA PHE A 322 22.68 60.57 8.39
C PHE A 322 23.31 61.86 7.84
N GLY A 323 22.51 62.91 7.59
CA GLY A 323 22.99 64.15 7.00
C GLY A 323 24.11 64.83 7.77
N ASP A 324 24.08 64.78 9.11
CA ASP A 324 25.04 65.41 10.00
C ASP A 324 26.13 64.46 10.53
N GLN A 325 26.15 63.23 10.01
CA GLN A 325 27.15 62.22 10.41
C GLN A 325 28.51 62.39 9.68
N PRO A 326 29.59 61.80 10.22
CA PRO A 326 30.89 61.80 9.54
C PRO A 326 30.78 61.28 8.11
N THR A 327 31.58 61.85 7.19
CA THR A 327 31.56 61.51 5.77
C THR A 327 31.71 60.00 5.51
N ALA A 328 32.54 59.32 6.32
CA ALA A 328 32.72 57.87 6.22
C ALA A 328 31.42 57.09 6.48
N LEU A 329 30.64 57.49 7.52
CA LEU A 329 29.37 56.83 7.85
C LEU A 329 28.28 57.14 6.80
N ARG A 330 28.28 58.33 6.22
CA ARG A 330 27.38 58.68 5.11
C ARG A 330 27.67 57.86 3.85
N ILE A 331 28.96 57.66 3.52
CA ILE A 331 29.34 56.76 2.39
C ILE A 331 28.92 55.31 2.69
N PHE A 332 29.12 54.86 3.93
CA PHE A 332 28.68 53.54 4.36
C PHE A 332 27.16 53.38 4.21
N ASP A 333 26.37 54.36 4.63
CA ASP A 333 24.90 54.30 4.51
C ASP A 333 24.45 54.29 3.04
N ILE A 334 25.06 55.05 2.15
CA ILE A 334 24.81 55.00 0.70
C ILE A 334 25.10 53.60 0.14
N LEU A 335 26.22 52.98 0.54
CA LEU A 335 26.54 51.61 0.11
C LEU A 335 25.57 50.60 0.69
N LEU A 336 25.15 50.76 1.94
CA LEU A 336 24.16 49.94 2.60
C LEU A 336 22.81 49.98 1.87
N MET A 337 22.35 51.17 1.48
CA MET A 337 21.11 51.33 0.69
C MET A 337 21.21 50.62 -0.66
N LEU A 338 22.31 50.79 -1.41
CA LEU A 338 22.48 50.16 -2.72
C LEU A 338 22.58 48.65 -2.65
N VAL A 339 23.39 48.13 -1.72
CA VAL A 339 23.55 46.67 -1.52
C VAL A 339 22.30 46.05 -0.95
N GLY A 340 21.63 46.74 -0.02
CA GLY A 340 20.38 46.30 0.56
C GLY A 340 19.27 46.16 -0.48
N ALA A 341 19.06 47.21 -1.28
CA ALA A 341 18.08 47.20 -2.35
C ALA A 341 18.32 46.07 -3.37
N ALA A 342 19.61 45.88 -3.75
CA ALA A 342 20.00 44.79 -4.64
C ALA A 342 19.71 43.41 -4.04
N LEU A 343 20.03 43.17 -2.77
CA LEU A 343 19.78 41.90 -2.09
C LEU A 343 18.28 41.62 -1.93
N VAL A 344 17.46 42.62 -1.59
CA VAL A 344 15.99 42.49 -1.52
C VAL A 344 15.42 42.15 -2.90
N ALA A 345 15.86 42.82 -3.96
CA ALA A 345 15.41 42.51 -5.33
C ALA A 345 15.77 41.07 -5.75
N ILE A 346 17.00 40.61 -5.44
CA ILE A 346 17.45 39.23 -5.68
C ILE A 346 16.60 38.25 -4.89
N LEU A 347 16.28 38.54 -3.62
CA LEU A 347 15.44 37.69 -2.78
C LEU A 347 14.02 37.54 -3.35
N PHE A 348 13.41 38.66 -3.79
CA PHE A 348 12.11 38.62 -4.46
C PHE A 348 12.14 37.86 -5.79
N ALA A 349 13.20 38.03 -6.59
CA ALA A 349 13.38 37.27 -7.83
C ALA A 349 13.48 35.76 -7.57
N GLN A 350 14.27 35.34 -6.57
CA GLN A 350 14.43 33.94 -6.19
C GLN A 350 13.13 33.34 -5.58
N LEU A 351 12.38 34.11 -4.80
CA LEU A 351 11.11 33.71 -4.27
C LEU A 351 10.06 33.52 -5.39
N THR A 352 10.05 34.44 -6.36
CA THR A 352 9.19 34.36 -7.55
C THR A 352 9.56 33.13 -8.38
N ASP A 353 10.86 32.89 -8.61
CA ASP A 353 11.34 31.69 -9.32
C ASP A 353 10.95 30.40 -8.60
N LEU A 354 11.01 30.35 -7.28
CA LEU A 354 10.56 29.20 -6.47
C LEU A 354 9.04 28.94 -6.66
N LEU A 355 8.23 29.98 -6.79
CA LEU A 355 6.78 29.86 -7.01
C LEU A 355 6.46 29.46 -8.47
N VAL A 356 7.19 30.01 -9.43
CA VAL A 356 7.02 29.74 -10.88
C VAL A 356 7.59 28.36 -11.24
N SER A 357 8.73 27.96 -10.68
CA SER A 357 9.36 26.66 -10.95
C SER A 357 8.49 25.47 -10.51
N ARG A 358 7.62 25.65 -9.51
CA ARG A 358 6.62 24.63 -9.15
C ARG A 358 5.60 24.42 -10.29
N ARG A 359 5.17 25.48 -11.00
CA ARG A 359 4.29 25.37 -12.17
C ARG A 359 5.04 24.79 -13.38
N ILE A 360 6.28 25.21 -13.60
CA ILE A 360 7.14 24.73 -14.69
C ILE A 360 7.49 23.24 -14.51
N ALA A 361 7.76 22.78 -13.28
CA ALA A 361 8.01 21.36 -13.01
C ALA A 361 6.81 20.46 -13.34
N ALA A 362 5.58 20.94 -13.23
CA ALA A 362 4.39 20.26 -13.71
C ALA A 362 4.37 20.17 -15.24
N THR A 363 4.77 21.24 -15.94
CA THR A 363 4.85 21.29 -17.42
C THR A 363 5.97 20.39 -17.94
N PHE A 364 7.14 20.33 -17.31
CA PHE A 364 8.23 19.40 -17.68
C PHE A 364 7.88 17.93 -17.41
N GLY A 365 7.05 17.65 -16.41
CA GLY A 365 6.51 16.31 -16.17
C GLY A 365 5.69 15.82 -17.37
N SER A 366 4.80 16.65 -17.91
CA SER A 366 3.97 16.30 -19.06
C SER A 366 4.79 16.16 -20.35
N GLN A 367 5.77 17.04 -20.61
CA GLN A 367 6.65 16.91 -21.79
C GLN A 367 7.43 15.60 -21.78
N ARG A 368 7.97 15.18 -20.62
CA ARG A 368 8.72 13.92 -20.49
C ARG A 368 7.81 12.71 -20.64
N ALA A 369 6.61 12.74 -20.10
CA ALA A 369 5.62 11.69 -20.25
C ALA A 369 5.15 11.56 -21.70
N GLY A 370 4.89 12.66 -22.38
CA GLY A 370 4.43 12.72 -23.77
C GLY A 370 5.42 12.14 -24.80
N THR A 371 6.70 12.01 -24.47
CA THR A 371 7.70 11.38 -25.35
C THR A 371 7.91 9.88 -25.08
N MET A 372 7.29 9.33 -24.03
CA MET A 372 7.47 7.92 -23.67
C MET A 372 6.75 6.98 -24.65
N ARG A 373 7.33 5.84 -24.91
CA ARG A 373 6.74 4.75 -25.72
C ARG A 373 6.92 3.42 -25.02
N ASN A 374 5.98 2.49 -25.22
CA ASN A 374 5.98 1.18 -24.56
C ASN A 374 6.20 1.32 -23.04
N HIS A 375 5.42 2.20 -22.43
CA HIS A 375 5.45 2.53 -21.02
C HIS A 375 4.09 2.23 -20.38
N TYR A 376 4.06 2.26 -19.06
CA TYR A 376 2.85 2.04 -18.29
C TYR A 376 2.37 3.35 -17.69
N ILE A 377 1.07 3.59 -17.72
CA ILE A 377 0.44 4.76 -17.11
C ILE A 377 -0.23 4.33 -15.81
N VAL A 378 0.04 5.06 -14.72
CA VAL A 378 -0.65 4.88 -13.45
C VAL A 378 -1.47 6.13 -13.17
N VAL A 379 -2.78 5.99 -13.12
CA VAL A 379 -3.71 7.05 -12.75
C VAL A 379 -4.04 6.94 -11.27
N GLY A 380 -3.76 8.01 -10.52
CA GLY A 380 -3.87 8.05 -9.07
C GLY A 380 -2.56 7.68 -8.35
N LEU A 381 -1.91 8.68 -7.74
CA LEU A 381 -0.65 8.54 -6.98
C LEU A 381 -0.91 8.44 -5.47
N GLY A 382 -2.00 7.79 -5.09
CA GLY A 382 -2.32 7.44 -3.70
C GLY A 382 -1.45 6.29 -3.15
N GLY A 383 -1.86 5.71 -2.03
CA GLY A 383 -1.12 4.62 -1.36
C GLY A 383 -0.88 3.39 -2.25
N VAL A 384 -1.90 2.93 -2.99
CA VAL A 384 -1.77 1.81 -3.93
C VAL A 384 -0.97 2.22 -5.16
N GLY A 385 -1.28 3.40 -5.75
CA GLY A 385 -0.62 3.87 -6.97
C GLY A 385 0.88 3.99 -6.84
N ILE A 386 1.38 4.60 -5.75
CA ILE A 386 2.84 4.71 -5.54
C ILE A 386 3.51 3.34 -5.39
N ARG A 387 2.85 2.34 -4.77
CA ARG A 387 3.39 0.98 -4.67
C ARG A 387 3.44 0.28 -6.03
N VAL A 388 2.40 0.45 -6.85
CA VAL A 388 2.39 -0.07 -8.23
C VAL A 388 3.50 0.58 -9.06
N VAL A 389 3.71 1.89 -8.94
CA VAL A 389 4.82 2.60 -9.58
C VAL A 389 6.17 2.02 -9.17
N GLU A 390 6.39 1.80 -7.87
CA GLU A 390 7.63 1.20 -7.34
C GLU A 390 7.88 -0.20 -7.91
N GLN A 391 6.84 -1.04 -7.93
CA GLN A 391 6.93 -2.41 -8.46
C GLN A 391 7.18 -2.44 -9.98
N LEU A 392 6.50 -1.61 -10.75
CA LEU A 392 6.75 -1.47 -12.19
C LEU A 392 8.17 -0.99 -12.47
N ARG A 393 8.68 -0.02 -11.70
CA ARG A 393 10.07 0.45 -11.80
C ARG A 393 11.08 -0.63 -11.43
N ALA A 394 10.83 -1.37 -10.34
CA ALA A 394 11.63 -2.51 -9.94
C ALA A 394 11.65 -3.62 -11.01
N ALA A 395 10.56 -3.79 -11.75
CA ALA A 395 10.47 -4.67 -12.93
C ALA A 395 11.15 -4.08 -14.20
N GLY A 396 11.85 -2.95 -14.10
CA GLY A 396 12.55 -2.30 -15.21
C GLY A 396 11.64 -1.60 -16.22
N LYS A 397 10.36 -1.39 -15.89
CA LYS A 397 9.41 -0.76 -16.81
C LYS A 397 9.48 0.75 -16.74
N ARG A 398 9.21 1.42 -17.86
CA ARG A 398 9.00 2.87 -17.91
C ARG A 398 7.59 3.17 -17.45
N VAL A 399 7.45 4.19 -16.58
CA VAL A 399 6.17 4.54 -15.97
C VAL A 399 5.96 6.05 -16.08
N ALA A 400 4.74 6.46 -16.40
CA ALA A 400 4.23 7.83 -16.25
C ALA A 400 3.05 7.79 -15.27
N VAL A 401 2.82 8.89 -14.57
CA VAL A 401 1.72 9.03 -13.61
C VAL A 401 0.82 10.18 -14.01
N ILE A 402 -0.49 10.02 -13.88
CA ILE A 402 -1.49 11.10 -13.92
C ILE A 402 -2.17 11.14 -12.56
N ASP A 403 -2.21 12.31 -11.93
CA ASP A 403 -2.97 12.51 -10.68
C ASP A 403 -3.44 13.96 -10.59
N LYS A 404 -4.69 14.15 -10.19
CA LYS A 404 -5.30 15.50 -10.10
C LYS A 404 -4.73 16.30 -8.93
N GLU A 405 -4.54 15.64 -7.78
CA GLU A 405 -4.10 16.25 -6.53
C GLU A 405 -3.07 15.35 -5.80
N PRO A 406 -1.89 15.15 -6.39
CA PRO A 406 -0.93 14.20 -5.82
C PRO A 406 -0.32 14.73 -4.53
N SER A 407 -0.21 13.86 -3.51
CA SER A 407 0.44 14.25 -2.27
C SER A 407 1.93 14.57 -2.48
N PRO A 408 2.49 15.62 -1.83
CA PRO A 408 3.90 15.99 -1.97
C PRO A 408 4.87 14.84 -1.66
N ARG A 409 4.53 14.00 -0.67
CA ARG A 409 5.30 12.82 -0.28
C ARG A 409 5.41 11.80 -1.44
N ASN A 410 4.30 11.48 -2.09
CA ASN A 410 4.28 10.50 -3.18
C ASN A 410 4.90 11.07 -4.46
N VAL A 411 4.73 12.37 -4.72
CA VAL A 411 5.44 13.05 -5.82
C VAL A 411 6.96 12.95 -5.63
N SER A 412 7.46 13.19 -4.42
CA SER A 412 8.89 13.07 -4.10
C SER A 412 9.41 11.65 -4.32
N ARG A 413 8.61 10.63 -3.93
CA ARG A 413 8.95 9.20 -4.17
C ARG A 413 8.97 8.88 -5.66
N ALA A 414 7.97 9.32 -6.43
CA ALA A 414 7.92 9.12 -7.89
C ALA A 414 9.12 9.78 -8.58
N ARG A 415 9.49 11.01 -8.18
CA ARG A 415 10.67 11.72 -8.69
C ARG A 415 11.99 10.99 -8.39
N ALA A 416 12.15 10.44 -7.17
CA ALA A 416 13.31 9.62 -6.80
C ALA A 416 13.48 8.40 -7.70
N LEU A 417 12.36 7.87 -8.24
CA LEU A 417 12.35 6.77 -9.22
C LEU A 417 12.44 7.26 -10.68
N SER A 418 12.66 8.56 -10.90
CA SER A 418 12.69 9.19 -12.23
C SER A 418 11.38 9.01 -13.01
N VAL A 419 10.23 8.99 -12.33
CA VAL A 419 8.90 8.84 -12.92
C VAL A 419 8.28 10.23 -13.11
N PRO A 420 7.89 10.62 -14.33
CA PRO A 420 7.18 11.86 -14.59
C PRO A 420 5.76 11.80 -14.03
N VAL A 421 5.31 12.90 -13.44
CA VAL A 421 3.95 13.06 -12.90
C VAL A 421 3.26 14.18 -13.65
N VAL A 422 2.18 13.85 -14.34
CA VAL A 422 1.25 14.79 -14.99
C VAL A 422 0.19 15.16 -13.96
N VAL A 423 0.13 16.44 -13.58
CA VAL A 423 -0.87 16.93 -12.63
C VAL A 423 -2.08 17.41 -13.44
N ALA A 424 -3.07 16.53 -13.59
CA ALA A 424 -4.27 16.76 -14.38
C ALA A 424 -5.38 15.77 -14.00
N ASP A 425 -6.60 16.04 -14.40
CA ASP A 425 -7.72 15.10 -14.32
C ASP A 425 -7.61 14.08 -15.47
N ALA A 426 -7.53 12.80 -15.12
CA ALA A 426 -7.38 11.74 -16.11
C ALA A 426 -8.66 11.41 -16.91
N THR A 427 -9.78 12.06 -16.61
CA THR A 427 -10.99 12.01 -17.42
C THR A 427 -10.87 12.90 -18.66
N ASP A 428 -9.92 13.85 -18.66
CA ASP A 428 -9.67 14.76 -19.77
C ASP A 428 -8.76 14.12 -20.82
N SER A 429 -9.13 14.21 -22.11
CA SER A 429 -8.34 13.73 -23.25
C SER A 429 -6.94 14.32 -23.29
N ASP A 430 -6.78 15.61 -22.95
CA ASP A 430 -5.50 16.31 -22.94
C ASP A 430 -4.53 15.72 -21.90
N ALA A 431 -5.04 15.30 -20.74
CA ALA A 431 -4.24 14.64 -19.72
C ALA A 431 -3.74 13.27 -20.17
N LEU A 432 -4.60 12.50 -20.84
CA LEU A 432 -4.26 11.21 -21.42
C LEU A 432 -3.25 11.35 -22.58
N ALA A 433 -3.43 12.36 -23.41
CA ALA A 433 -2.50 12.71 -24.49
C ALA A 433 -1.14 13.17 -23.94
N ALA A 434 -1.12 14.00 -22.88
CA ALA A 434 0.10 14.43 -22.20
C ALA A 434 0.91 13.26 -21.60
N ALA A 435 0.24 12.17 -21.22
CA ALA A 435 0.88 10.93 -20.80
C ALA A 435 1.19 9.96 -21.96
N ASN A 436 0.96 10.35 -23.20
CA ASN A 436 1.12 9.56 -24.42
C ASN A 436 0.41 8.19 -24.37
N LEU A 437 -0.88 8.22 -24.04
CA LEU A 437 -1.72 7.02 -23.97
C LEU A 437 -1.64 6.18 -25.26
N SER A 438 -1.59 6.84 -26.42
CA SER A 438 -1.54 6.19 -27.72
C SER A 438 -0.30 5.27 -27.92
N ALA A 439 0.76 5.47 -27.13
CA ALA A 439 1.98 4.63 -27.17
C ALA A 439 2.19 3.84 -25.88
N ALA A 440 1.20 3.80 -24.99
CA ALA A 440 1.27 3.02 -23.75
C ALA A 440 1.14 1.52 -24.00
N ALA A 441 1.78 0.72 -23.13
CA ALA A 441 1.68 -0.73 -23.08
C ALA A 441 0.55 -1.21 -22.14
N GLY A 442 0.22 -0.41 -21.14
CA GLY A 442 -0.86 -0.71 -20.19
C GLY A 442 -1.16 0.48 -19.27
N VAL A 443 -2.34 0.49 -18.71
CA VAL A 443 -2.84 1.55 -17.82
C VAL A 443 -3.43 0.93 -16.55
N ALA A 444 -3.06 1.46 -15.39
CA ALA A 444 -3.66 1.11 -14.10
C ALA A 444 -4.37 2.34 -13.52
N VAL A 445 -5.69 2.27 -13.34
CA VAL A 445 -6.52 3.35 -12.79
C VAL A 445 -6.82 3.02 -11.34
N LEU A 446 -6.20 3.76 -10.41
CA LEU A 446 -6.05 3.42 -8.99
C LEU A 446 -6.47 4.54 -8.03
N THR A 447 -7.35 5.45 -8.46
CA THR A 447 -7.81 6.54 -7.60
C THR A 447 -8.64 6.01 -6.42
N SER A 448 -9.02 6.87 -5.48
CA SER A 448 -9.83 6.51 -4.32
C SER A 448 -11.35 6.51 -4.60
N SER A 449 -11.79 6.89 -5.79
CA SER A 449 -13.19 6.99 -6.18
C SER A 449 -13.53 5.97 -7.26
N ASP A 450 -14.53 5.12 -7.01
CA ASP A 450 -15.02 4.15 -8.00
C ASP A 450 -15.57 4.85 -9.25
N LEU A 451 -16.31 5.94 -9.05
CA LEU A 451 -16.85 6.73 -10.17
C LEU A 451 -15.74 7.30 -11.05
N ALA A 452 -14.75 7.97 -10.45
CA ALA A 452 -13.62 8.52 -11.18
C ALA A 452 -12.82 7.42 -11.91
N ASN A 453 -12.69 6.24 -11.31
CA ASN A 453 -12.01 5.11 -11.95
C ASN A 453 -12.78 4.57 -13.16
N ILE A 454 -14.11 4.50 -13.10
CA ILE A 454 -14.96 4.09 -14.21
C ILE A 454 -14.94 5.15 -15.33
N GLU A 455 -15.13 6.43 -15.01
CA GLU A 455 -15.09 7.54 -15.96
C GLU A 455 -13.74 7.59 -16.68
N THR A 456 -12.62 7.53 -15.93
CA THR A 456 -11.28 7.46 -16.51
C THR A 456 -11.11 6.22 -17.40
N GLY A 457 -11.59 5.06 -16.97
CA GLY A 457 -11.53 3.83 -17.76
C GLY A 457 -12.28 3.95 -19.09
N LEU A 458 -13.46 4.59 -19.09
CA LEU A 458 -14.25 4.85 -20.29
C LEU A 458 -13.55 5.88 -21.22
N ALA A 459 -12.98 6.96 -20.66
CA ALA A 459 -12.20 7.93 -21.40
C ALA A 459 -10.98 7.26 -22.08
N ILE A 460 -10.22 6.43 -21.35
CA ILE A 460 -9.10 5.65 -21.90
C ILE A 460 -9.55 4.79 -23.09
N ARG A 461 -10.68 4.08 -22.96
CA ARG A 461 -11.20 3.23 -24.04
C ARG A 461 -11.64 4.05 -25.26
N GLY A 462 -12.24 5.20 -25.03
CA GLY A 462 -12.61 6.15 -26.09
C GLY A 462 -11.38 6.61 -26.88
N GLU A 463 -10.35 7.06 -26.19
CA GLU A 463 -9.10 7.54 -26.80
C GLU A 463 -8.29 6.42 -27.50
N LEU A 464 -8.34 5.19 -26.99
CA LEU A 464 -7.63 4.06 -27.62
C LEU A 464 -8.33 3.55 -28.87
N GLY A 465 -9.64 3.76 -29.05
CA GLY A 465 -10.39 3.29 -30.20
C GLY A 465 -10.16 1.81 -30.52
N ASP A 466 -9.63 1.49 -31.69
CA ASP A 466 -9.34 0.11 -32.12
C ASP A 466 -8.22 -0.55 -31.31
N ARG A 467 -7.37 0.24 -30.64
CA ARG A 467 -6.28 -0.30 -29.79
C ARG A 467 -6.74 -0.70 -28.38
N ARG A 468 -7.99 -0.48 -28.01
CA ARG A 468 -8.53 -0.77 -26.67
C ARG A 468 -8.28 -2.20 -26.18
N ASP A 469 -8.23 -3.18 -27.09
CA ASP A 469 -7.98 -4.58 -26.77
C ASP A 469 -6.48 -4.94 -26.68
N SER A 470 -5.61 -4.10 -27.24
CA SER A 470 -4.15 -4.26 -27.23
C SER A 470 -3.48 -3.61 -26.01
N VAL A 471 -4.15 -2.65 -25.36
CA VAL A 471 -3.65 -1.96 -24.16
C VAL A 471 -4.41 -2.44 -22.93
N THR A 472 -3.71 -3.15 -22.06
CA THR A 472 -4.33 -3.65 -20.82
C THR A 472 -4.71 -2.49 -19.91
N THR A 473 -6.02 -2.35 -19.66
CA THR A 473 -6.55 -1.37 -18.70
C THR A 473 -7.05 -2.09 -17.46
N VAL A 474 -6.42 -1.79 -16.31
CA VAL A 474 -6.76 -2.35 -15.00
C VAL A 474 -7.49 -1.28 -14.19
N LEU A 475 -8.68 -1.59 -13.71
CA LEU A 475 -9.49 -0.70 -12.87
C LEU A 475 -9.49 -1.17 -11.41
N ARG A 476 -9.36 -0.23 -10.50
CA ARG A 476 -9.63 -0.43 -9.08
C ARG A 476 -11.08 -0.07 -8.77
N LEU A 477 -11.84 -1.00 -8.22
CA LEU A 477 -13.19 -0.74 -7.69
C LEU A 477 -13.32 -1.32 -6.28
N PHE A 478 -14.02 -0.62 -5.41
CA PHE A 478 -14.23 -1.06 -4.04
C PHE A 478 -15.46 -1.98 -3.93
N ASP A 479 -16.54 -1.62 -4.63
CA ASP A 479 -17.80 -2.37 -4.62
C ASP A 479 -17.71 -3.58 -5.57
N ARG A 480 -17.98 -4.78 -5.03
CA ARG A 480 -17.93 -6.04 -5.76
C ARG A 480 -19.05 -6.19 -6.79
N HIS A 481 -20.27 -5.75 -6.44
CA HIS A 481 -21.41 -5.82 -7.35
C HIS A 481 -21.22 -4.87 -8.52
N LEU A 482 -20.73 -3.65 -8.22
CA LEU A 482 -20.37 -2.68 -9.23
C LEU A 482 -19.24 -3.22 -10.13
N SER A 483 -18.24 -3.89 -9.56
CA SER A 483 -17.14 -4.50 -10.33
C SER A 483 -17.64 -5.50 -11.36
N ALA A 484 -18.54 -6.41 -10.98
CA ALA A 484 -19.12 -7.42 -11.88
C ALA A 484 -19.98 -6.77 -12.97
N THR A 485 -20.77 -5.75 -12.60
CA THR A 485 -21.60 -4.99 -13.54
C THR A 485 -20.75 -4.22 -14.54
N VAL A 486 -19.70 -3.53 -14.09
CA VAL A 486 -18.77 -2.77 -14.93
C VAL A 486 -18.01 -3.67 -15.89
N GLN A 487 -17.55 -4.84 -15.43
CA GLN A 487 -16.92 -5.84 -16.30
C GLN A 487 -17.87 -6.28 -17.42
N LYS A 488 -19.10 -6.63 -17.07
CA LYS A 488 -20.07 -7.14 -18.03
C LYS A 488 -20.59 -6.05 -18.99
N ALA A 489 -20.94 -4.88 -18.44
CA ALA A 489 -21.57 -3.80 -19.21
C ALA A 489 -20.56 -3.09 -20.13
N PHE A 490 -19.35 -2.83 -19.63
CA PHE A 490 -18.34 -2.06 -20.36
C PHE A 490 -17.18 -2.90 -20.90
N GLY A 491 -17.17 -4.23 -20.66
CA GLY A 491 -16.17 -5.14 -21.21
C GLY A 491 -14.75 -4.93 -20.68
N PHE A 492 -14.58 -4.39 -19.45
CA PHE A 492 -13.29 -4.35 -18.80
C PHE A 492 -12.86 -5.75 -18.36
N ARG A 493 -11.70 -6.19 -18.81
CA ARG A 493 -11.20 -7.55 -18.48
C ARG A 493 -10.57 -7.62 -17.10
N GLU A 494 -9.94 -6.52 -16.65
CA GLU A 494 -9.15 -6.46 -15.43
C GLU A 494 -9.73 -5.44 -14.45
N VAL A 495 -10.62 -5.89 -13.57
CA VAL A 495 -11.15 -5.10 -12.45
C VAL A 495 -10.74 -5.77 -11.14
N ARG A 496 -10.17 -5.00 -10.21
CA ARG A 496 -9.65 -5.49 -8.93
C ARG A 496 -10.17 -4.67 -7.76
N SER A 497 -10.46 -5.34 -6.65
CA SER A 497 -10.86 -4.68 -5.40
C SER A 497 -9.73 -4.76 -4.37
N THR A 498 -9.28 -3.60 -3.88
CA THR A 498 -8.30 -3.52 -2.79
C THR A 498 -8.80 -4.23 -1.53
N ALA A 499 -10.09 -4.05 -1.20
CA ALA A 499 -10.68 -4.69 -0.04
C ALA A 499 -10.74 -6.21 -0.19
N ALA A 500 -11.14 -6.71 -1.36
CA ALA A 500 -11.17 -8.15 -1.64
C ALA A 500 -9.78 -8.80 -1.61
N LEU A 501 -8.75 -8.07 -2.02
CA LEU A 501 -7.36 -8.53 -2.01
C LEU A 501 -6.73 -8.50 -0.61
N ALA A 502 -7.06 -7.50 0.20
CA ALA A 502 -6.44 -7.31 1.52
C ALA A 502 -7.17 -8.05 2.65
N ALA A 503 -8.52 -8.09 2.65
CA ALA A 503 -9.31 -8.67 3.74
C ALA A 503 -8.89 -10.11 4.14
N PRO A 504 -8.60 -11.03 3.21
CA PRO A 504 -8.17 -12.38 3.56
C PRO A 504 -6.91 -12.43 4.45
N TRP A 505 -6.03 -11.44 4.33
CA TRP A 505 -4.83 -11.35 5.15
C TRP A 505 -5.14 -10.97 6.59
N PHE A 506 -6.08 -10.04 6.79
CA PHE A 506 -6.55 -9.65 8.12
C PHE A 506 -7.23 -10.82 8.82
N VAL A 507 -8.12 -11.54 8.11
CA VAL A 507 -8.78 -12.74 8.61
C VAL A 507 -7.76 -13.82 8.93
N ALA A 508 -6.84 -14.11 8.02
CA ALA A 508 -5.80 -15.11 8.23
C ALA A 508 -4.91 -14.77 9.43
N ALA A 509 -4.51 -13.52 9.59
CA ALA A 509 -3.70 -13.06 10.72
C ALA A 509 -4.46 -13.20 12.04
N SER A 510 -5.77 -12.92 12.09
CA SER A 510 -6.60 -13.09 13.28
C SER A 510 -6.71 -14.56 13.74
N LEU A 511 -6.63 -15.48 12.80
CA LEU A 511 -6.64 -16.93 13.04
C LEU A 511 -5.24 -17.53 13.22
N GLY A 512 -4.16 -16.75 13.12
CA GLY A 512 -2.78 -17.19 13.35
C GLY A 512 -2.07 -17.78 12.14
N LEU A 513 -2.63 -17.65 10.93
CA LEU A 513 -1.95 -18.06 9.70
C LEU A 513 -0.89 -17.04 9.28
N LYS A 514 0.26 -17.54 8.85
CA LYS A 514 1.24 -16.72 8.12
C LYS A 514 1.00 -16.86 6.62
N VAL A 515 0.34 -15.86 6.04
CA VAL A 515 0.20 -15.78 4.59
C VAL A 515 1.58 -15.48 3.99
N THR A 516 1.95 -16.23 2.96
CA THR A 516 3.22 -16.05 2.24
C THR A 516 3.03 -15.11 1.06
N THR A 517 1.99 -15.36 0.26
CA THR A 517 1.64 -14.54 -0.91
C THR A 517 0.22 -14.82 -1.36
N SER A 518 -0.34 -13.90 -2.13
CA SER A 518 -1.53 -14.14 -2.95
C SER A 518 -1.21 -13.82 -4.40
N LEU A 519 -1.83 -14.54 -5.31
CA LEU A 519 -1.62 -14.38 -6.74
C LEU A 519 -2.93 -14.62 -7.48
N THR A 520 -3.06 -14.04 -8.67
CA THR A 520 -4.27 -14.20 -9.49
C THR A 520 -3.91 -14.95 -10.75
N LEU A 521 -4.53 -16.12 -10.93
CA LEU A 521 -4.37 -17.00 -12.08
C LEU A 521 -5.68 -17.10 -12.82
N SER A 522 -5.69 -16.76 -14.09
CA SER A 522 -6.89 -16.81 -14.94
C SER A 522 -8.13 -16.19 -14.27
N GLY A 523 -7.96 -15.04 -13.58
CA GLY A 523 -9.03 -14.33 -12.88
C GLY A 523 -9.43 -14.89 -11.50
N ARG A 524 -8.81 -15.98 -11.05
CA ARG A 524 -9.01 -16.55 -9.71
C ARG A 524 -7.86 -16.17 -8.78
N THR A 525 -8.18 -15.55 -7.66
CA THR A 525 -7.17 -15.21 -6.65
C THR A 525 -6.97 -16.38 -5.70
N LEU A 526 -5.75 -16.88 -5.64
CA LEU A 526 -5.31 -17.94 -4.75
C LEU A 526 -4.40 -17.37 -3.67
N MET A 527 -4.48 -17.92 -2.47
CA MET A 527 -3.61 -17.62 -1.35
C MET A 527 -2.63 -18.77 -1.12
N ILE A 528 -1.38 -18.43 -0.85
CA ILE A 528 -0.38 -19.36 -0.37
C ILE A 528 -0.07 -19.02 1.08
N GLY A 529 -0.27 -19.98 1.96
CA GLY A 529 -0.07 -19.79 3.40
C GLY A 529 0.74 -20.91 4.01
N ARG A 530 1.35 -20.59 5.17
CA ARG A 530 2.01 -21.56 6.02
C ARG A 530 1.15 -21.87 7.24
N LEU A 531 0.78 -23.12 7.37
CA LEU A 531 0.02 -23.68 8.45
C LEU A 531 0.94 -24.54 9.35
N THR A 532 0.96 -24.30 10.64
CA THR A 532 1.60 -25.23 11.60
C THR A 532 0.51 -26.14 12.15
N VAL A 533 0.66 -27.44 11.98
CA VAL A 533 -0.33 -28.44 12.40
C VAL A 533 -0.42 -28.46 13.93
N SER A 534 -1.60 -28.18 14.46
CA SER A 534 -1.87 -28.20 15.91
C SER A 534 -2.07 -29.63 16.40
N SER A 535 -1.57 -29.95 17.61
CA SER A 535 -1.81 -31.22 18.24
C SER A 535 -3.27 -31.41 18.72
N ARG A 536 -3.98 -30.31 18.92
CA ARG A 536 -5.40 -30.29 19.33
C ARG A 536 -6.35 -30.05 18.18
N GLY A 537 -5.84 -29.78 16.97
CA GLY A 537 -6.67 -29.51 15.79
C GLY A 537 -7.03 -30.77 15.01
N LYS A 538 -8.06 -30.67 14.17
CA LYS A 538 -8.58 -31.80 13.36
C LYS A 538 -7.70 -32.13 12.14
N LEU A 539 -6.51 -31.49 11.97
CA LEU A 539 -5.63 -31.75 10.84
C LEU A 539 -4.50 -32.74 11.17
N ALA A 540 -4.20 -32.97 12.44
CA ALA A 540 -3.23 -33.98 12.83
C ALA A 540 -3.79 -35.39 12.60
N GLY A 541 -3.01 -36.27 12.00
CA GLY A 541 -3.43 -37.63 11.67
C GLY A 541 -4.20 -37.78 10.36
N ILE A 542 -4.53 -36.70 9.64
CA ILE A 542 -5.26 -36.73 8.37
C ILE A 542 -4.29 -36.87 7.19
N PRO A 543 -4.55 -37.80 6.25
CA PRO A 543 -3.79 -37.86 4.99
C PRO A 543 -4.18 -36.72 4.05
N LEU A 544 -3.25 -36.28 3.22
CA LEU A 544 -3.44 -35.09 2.37
C LEU A 544 -4.65 -35.16 1.44
N HIS A 545 -5.06 -36.33 1.01
CA HIS A 545 -6.23 -36.50 0.13
C HIS A 545 -7.56 -36.21 0.83
N GLU A 546 -7.59 -36.20 2.18
CA GLU A 546 -8.78 -35.89 2.99
C GLU A 546 -8.85 -34.40 3.41
N LEU A 547 -7.85 -33.62 3.11
CA LEU A 547 -7.85 -32.18 3.44
C LEU A 547 -8.96 -31.37 2.75
N GLY A 548 -9.57 -31.92 1.72
CA GLY A 548 -10.67 -31.32 0.97
C GLY A 548 -10.29 -30.86 -0.45
N VAL A 549 -11.31 -30.71 -1.28
CA VAL A 549 -11.16 -30.46 -2.73
C VAL A 549 -10.63 -29.05 -3.04
N GLY A 550 -10.74 -28.13 -2.06
CA GLY A 550 -10.45 -26.71 -2.28
C GLY A 550 -9.00 -26.27 -1.99
N ILE A 551 -8.16 -27.13 -1.44
CA ILE A 551 -6.77 -26.79 -1.11
C ILE A 551 -5.79 -27.85 -1.61
N ARG A 552 -4.56 -27.41 -1.87
CA ARG A 552 -3.46 -28.32 -2.18
C ARG A 552 -2.25 -28.02 -1.30
N VAL A 553 -1.68 -29.04 -0.68
CA VAL A 553 -0.39 -28.93 0.02
C VAL A 553 0.71 -28.94 -1.04
N VAL A 554 1.47 -27.85 -1.08
CA VAL A 554 2.60 -27.67 -2.03
C VAL A 554 3.84 -28.36 -1.49
N ALA A 555 4.09 -28.18 -0.18
CA ALA A 555 5.27 -28.69 0.49
C ALA A 555 5.02 -28.87 1.97
N ILE A 556 5.77 -29.75 2.62
CA ILE A 556 5.73 -29.99 4.06
C ILE A 556 7.14 -29.87 4.60
N LYS A 557 7.29 -29.09 5.67
CA LYS A 557 8.49 -29.12 6.51
C LYS A 557 8.15 -29.84 7.80
N ARG A 558 8.67 -31.05 7.96
CA ARG A 558 8.45 -31.88 9.13
C ARG A 558 9.01 -31.22 10.41
N ALA A 559 8.39 -31.48 11.52
CA ALA A 559 8.90 -31.02 12.81
C ALA A 559 10.32 -31.54 13.04
N GLY A 560 11.26 -30.60 13.28
CA GLY A 560 12.69 -30.95 13.48
C GLY A 560 13.52 -31.21 12.22
N ALA A 561 12.91 -31.31 11.02
CA ALA A 561 13.64 -31.50 9.78
C ALA A 561 14.18 -30.18 9.21
N SER A 562 15.34 -30.23 8.53
CA SER A 562 15.91 -29.12 7.78
C SER A 562 15.35 -29.05 6.34
N GLU A 563 15.04 -30.20 5.75
CA GLU A 563 14.61 -30.32 4.35
C GLU A 563 13.10 -30.14 4.19
N LEU A 564 12.70 -29.76 2.99
CA LEU A 564 11.33 -29.58 2.56
C LEU A 564 10.88 -30.78 1.75
N GLU A 565 9.81 -31.47 2.17
CA GLU A 565 9.18 -32.55 1.39
C GLU A 565 8.35 -31.92 0.27
N HIS A 566 8.78 -32.11 -0.99
CA HIS A 566 8.10 -31.57 -2.18
C HIS A 566 8.32 -32.42 -3.42
N PRO A 567 7.27 -32.74 -4.19
CA PRO A 567 5.85 -32.67 -3.81
C PRO A 567 5.50 -33.77 -2.79
N PRO A 568 4.66 -33.47 -1.80
CA PRO A 568 4.23 -34.52 -0.87
C PRO A 568 3.29 -35.50 -1.57
N ARG A 569 3.30 -36.77 -1.14
CA ARG A 569 2.41 -37.80 -1.68
C ARG A 569 0.98 -37.59 -1.17
N ARG A 570 -0.02 -38.10 -1.90
CA ARG A 570 -1.44 -37.96 -1.52
C ARG A 570 -1.79 -38.67 -0.21
N ASP A 571 -1.07 -39.75 0.10
CA ASP A 571 -1.20 -40.56 1.31
C ASP A 571 -0.34 -40.05 2.48
N THR A 572 0.46 -39.01 2.28
CA THR A 572 1.25 -38.37 3.33
C THR A 572 0.32 -37.87 4.43
N VAL A 573 0.58 -38.31 5.67
CA VAL A 573 -0.17 -37.91 6.86
C VAL A 573 0.50 -36.68 7.51
N LEU A 574 -0.31 -35.69 7.88
CA LEU A 574 0.14 -34.54 8.65
C LEU A 574 0.28 -34.91 10.13
N THR A 575 1.39 -34.52 10.74
CA THR A 575 1.65 -34.73 12.15
C THR A 575 1.75 -33.40 12.91
N ALA A 576 1.43 -33.41 14.19
CA ALA A 576 1.52 -32.22 15.02
C ALA A 576 2.94 -31.62 14.98
N GLY A 577 3.01 -30.29 14.82
CA GLY A 577 4.27 -29.56 14.67
C GLY A 577 4.78 -29.43 13.23
N ASP A 578 4.22 -30.18 12.26
CA ASP A 578 4.56 -30.02 10.85
C ASP A 578 4.16 -28.63 10.34
N ARG A 579 4.93 -28.11 9.40
CA ARG A 579 4.62 -26.87 8.69
C ARG A 579 4.19 -27.19 7.27
N ALA A 580 2.88 -27.20 7.03
CA ALA A 580 2.32 -27.40 5.70
C ALA A 580 2.22 -26.07 4.96
N TYR A 581 2.69 -26.03 3.72
CA TYR A 581 2.52 -24.92 2.81
C TYR A 581 1.36 -25.23 1.89
N VAL A 582 0.29 -24.48 2.03
CA VAL A 582 -0.99 -24.71 1.33
C VAL A 582 -1.26 -23.63 0.31
N ILE A 583 -1.86 -24.01 -0.81
CA ILE A 583 -2.36 -23.10 -1.84
C ILE A 583 -3.85 -23.37 -2.07
N GLY A 584 -4.65 -22.33 -2.22
CA GLY A 584 -6.07 -22.46 -2.55
C GLY A 584 -6.79 -21.12 -2.59
N PRO A 585 -8.07 -21.13 -3.01
CA PRO A 585 -8.97 -20.01 -2.81
C PRO A 585 -9.01 -19.59 -1.33
N HIS A 586 -9.17 -18.31 -1.07
CA HIS A 586 -9.13 -17.76 0.30
C HIS A 586 -10.01 -18.52 1.28
N GLY A 587 -11.29 -18.75 0.92
CA GLY A 587 -12.25 -19.47 1.78
C GLY A 587 -11.74 -20.86 2.17
N ALA A 588 -11.28 -21.65 1.21
CA ALA A 588 -10.81 -23.01 1.46
C ALA A 588 -9.56 -23.04 2.35
N VAL A 589 -8.64 -22.09 2.18
CA VAL A 589 -7.45 -21.98 3.04
C VAL A 589 -7.84 -21.56 4.46
N LEU A 590 -8.80 -20.65 4.60
CA LEU A 590 -9.30 -20.21 5.89
C LEU A 590 -10.10 -21.33 6.60
N ASP A 591 -10.91 -22.11 5.88
CA ASP A 591 -11.59 -23.31 6.44
C ASP A 591 -10.62 -24.36 6.99
N ALA A 592 -9.52 -24.60 6.25
CA ALA A 592 -8.48 -25.51 6.75
C ALA A 592 -7.83 -24.98 8.03
N LEU A 593 -7.71 -23.67 8.17
CA LEU A 593 -7.21 -23.05 9.40
C LEU A 593 -8.17 -23.23 10.57
N VAL A 594 -9.46 -22.99 10.35
CA VAL A 594 -10.47 -23.18 11.39
C VAL A 594 -10.44 -24.63 11.89
N ARG A 595 -10.32 -25.59 10.98
CA ARG A 595 -10.18 -27.02 11.34
C ARG A 595 -8.87 -27.33 12.10
N ASN A 596 -7.83 -26.54 11.90
CA ASN A 596 -6.56 -26.67 12.61
C ASN A 596 -6.57 -26.07 14.03
N ILE A 597 -7.55 -25.24 14.34
CA ILE A 597 -7.74 -24.64 15.65
C ILE A 597 -8.66 -25.57 16.44
N ALA A 598 -8.26 -25.98 17.66
CA ALA A 598 -9.14 -26.76 18.54
C ALA A 598 -10.43 -25.99 18.81
N SER A 599 -11.58 -26.65 18.73
CA SER A 599 -12.80 -26.09 19.27
C SER A 599 -12.65 -25.97 20.78
N THR A 600 -12.84 -24.76 21.32
CA THR A 600 -12.81 -24.51 22.77
C THR A 600 -14.05 -25.07 23.47
N ASP A 601 -14.97 -25.76 22.76
CA ASP A 601 -16.30 -26.16 23.21
C ASP A 601 -16.53 -27.68 23.31
N GLU A 602 -15.52 -28.52 23.25
CA GLU A 602 -15.70 -29.89 23.76
C GLU A 602 -15.35 -29.89 25.24
N PRO A 603 -16.31 -30.14 26.19
CA PRO A 603 -15.98 -30.39 27.58
C PRO A 603 -15.05 -31.60 27.64
N ASP A 604 -14.04 -31.48 28.48
CA ASP A 604 -13.11 -32.58 28.78
C ASP A 604 -13.89 -33.72 29.46
N ASP A 605 -14.41 -34.65 28.68
CA ASP A 605 -15.01 -35.91 29.15
C ASP A 605 -13.93 -36.91 29.55
N SER A 606 -12.91 -36.46 30.25
CA SER A 606 -11.91 -37.31 30.87
C SER A 606 -12.03 -37.27 32.39
N ASP A 607 -13.23 -37.58 32.92
CA ASP A 607 -13.42 -38.08 34.28
C ASP A 607 -14.35 -39.30 34.20
N ASP A 608 -13.74 -40.47 33.96
CA ASP A 608 -14.16 -41.79 34.50
C ASP A 608 -12.96 -42.75 34.48
#